data_a8b22edb1a0b7e18beaf08bddf255213
#
_entry.id   a8b22edb1a0b7e18beaf08bddf255213
#
_cell.length_a   1.000
_cell.length_b   1.000
_cell.length_c   1.000
_cell.angle_alpha   90.00
_cell.angle_beta   90.00
_cell.angle_gamma   90.00
#
_symmetry.space_group_name_H-M   'P 1'
#
loop_
_entity.id
_entity.type
_entity.pdbx_description
1 polymer ?
#
loop_
_entity_poly.entity_id
_entity_poly.type
_entity_poly.pdbx_seq_one_letter_code
_entity_poly.pdbx_strand_id
1 'polypeptide(L)'
;MGRTNLLFIFFSLAALLIGCTAQQAAAPYHTHADFKVYVNGTAANFSGLMYQVRAKEVHVEDGIGERVHIHQQGVTLGHFLETLGVQLNESCITVPIQGASCSQAPHLYVNGLPRQELGDYVMQDSDKILVTYGEGDIQEQMASITDMAGEKRGMSNE
;
A
#
# COMPACT_ATOMS: atom_id res chain seq x y z
N MET A 1 -49.42 75.06 -10.72
CA MET A 1 -48.00 74.74 -11.01
C MET A 1 -47.56 73.64 -10.07
N GLY A 2 -47.66 72.33 -10.42
CA GLY A 2 -47.32 71.21 -9.65
C GLY A 2 -46.32 70.34 -10.42
N ARG A 3 -45.12 70.20 -9.88
CA ARG A 3 -44.06 69.37 -10.46
C ARG A 3 -44.18 67.98 -9.88
N THR A 4 -44.57 67.01 -10.70
CA THR A 4 -44.59 65.58 -10.37
C THR A 4 -43.18 65.03 -10.53
N ASN A 5 -42.59 64.64 -9.41
CA ASN A 5 -41.31 63.88 -9.41
C ASN A 5 -41.61 62.40 -9.65
N LEU A 6 -41.16 61.89 -10.80
CA LEU A 6 -41.24 60.51 -11.16
C LEU A 6 -40.01 59.77 -10.58
N LEU A 7 -40.22 58.96 -9.55
CA LEU A 7 -39.19 58.18 -8.90
C LEU A 7 -39.00 56.87 -9.67
N PHE A 8 -37.87 56.74 -10.39
CA PHE A 8 -37.49 55.48 -11.04
C PHE A 8 -36.90 54.52 -10.00
N ILE A 9 -37.63 53.49 -9.67
CA ILE A 9 -37.14 52.37 -8.85
C ILE A 9 -36.44 51.40 -9.78
N PHE A 10 -35.09 51.37 -9.73
CA PHE A 10 -34.29 50.33 -10.38
C PHE A 10 -34.33 49.07 -9.51
N PHE A 11 -35.05 48.05 -9.97
CA PHE A 11 -35.03 46.73 -9.39
C PHE A 11 -33.80 46.00 -9.95
N SER A 12 -32.68 45.97 -9.17
CA SER A 12 -31.52 45.15 -9.50
C SER A 12 -31.82 43.71 -9.19
N LEU A 13 -32.10 42.91 -10.23
CA LEU A 13 -32.22 41.45 -10.14
C LEU A 13 -30.81 40.84 -10.08
N ALA A 14 -30.29 40.59 -8.85
CA ALA A 14 -29.06 39.88 -8.64
C ALA A 14 -29.32 38.38 -8.90
N ALA A 15 -28.94 37.90 -10.07
CA ALA A 15 -28.94 36.43 -10.35
C ALA A 15 -27.84 35.77 -9.53
N LEU A 16 -28.21 35.04 -8.48
CA LEU A 16 -27.34 34.11 -7.76
C LEU A 16 -27.04 32.92 -8.68
N LEU A 17 -25.89 32.94 -9.33
CA LEU A 17 -25.33 31.78 -9.99
C LEU A 17 -24.83 30.80 -8.88
N ILE A 18 -25.67 29.88 -8.46
CA ILE A 18 -25.26 28.73 -7.65
C ILE A 18 -24.50 27.81 -8.60
N GLY A 19 -23.18 28.00 -8.68
CA GLY A 19 -22.28 27.07 -9.36
C GLY A 19 -22.25 25.76 -8.58
N CYS A 20 -22.94 24.72 -9.05
CA CYS A 20 -22.65 23.34 -8.64
C CYS A 20 -21.22 23.01 -9.11
N THR A 21 -20.24 23.13 -8.22
CA THR A 21 -18.94 22.50 -8.42
C THR A 21 -19.18 21.01 -8.30
N ALA A 22 -19.23 20.30 -9.43
CA ALA A 22 -19.16 18.85 -9.44
C ALA A 22 -17.84 18.48 -8.77
N GLN A 23 -17.92 17.95 -7.54
CA GLN A 23 -16.77 17.43 -6.82
C GLN A 23 -16.32 16.20 -7.59
N GLN A 24 -15.26 16.34 -8.36
CA GLN A 24 -14.66 15.25 -9.11
C GLN A 24 -14.20 14.22 -8.08
N ALA A 25 -14.84 13.05 -8.06
CA ALA A 25 -14.41 11.96 -7.18
C ALA A 25 -12.93 11.66 -7.48
N ALA A 26 -12.09 11.73 -6.45
CA ALA A 26 -10.70 11.38 -6.59
C ALA A 26 -10.61 9.93 -7.12
N ALA A 27 -9.71 9.69 -8.07
CA ALA A 27 -9.46 8.35 -8.56
C ALA A 27 -9.17 7.42 -7.35
N PRO A 28 -9.66 6.17 -7.37
CA PRO A 28 -9.40 5.23 -6.29
C PRO A 28 -7.88 5.05 -6.13
N TYR A 29 -7.41 5.08 -4.89
CA TYR A 29 -6.00 4.82 -4.59
C TYR A 29 -5.67 3.37 -4.95
N HIS A 30 -4.65 3.15 -5.78
CA HIS A 30 -4.20 1.82 -6.16
C HIS A 30 -2.73 1.86 -6.54
N THR A 31 -1.90 1.25 -5.71
CA THR A 31 -0.44 1.15 -5.89
C THR A 31 0.01 -0.28 -5.58
N HIS A 32 1.26 -0.60 -5.94
CA HIS A 32 1.81 -1.93 -5.76
C HIS A 32 3.19 -1.87 -5.10
N ALA A 33 3.52 -2.93 -4.36
CA ALA A 33 4.85 -3.20 -3.88
C ALA A 33 5.16 -4.68 -4.10
N ASP A 34 6.44 -5.04 -4.22
CA ASP A 34 6.87 -6.43 -4.28
C ASP A 34 7.53 -6.82 -2.95
N PHE A 35 7.28 -8.03 -2.45
CA PHE A 35 7.80 -8.42 -1.15
C PHE A 35 8.20 -9.89 -1.07
N LYS A 36 9.10 -10.18 -0.14
CA LYS A 36 9.38 -11.54 0.32
C LYS A 36 9.61 -11.59 1.83
N VAL A 37 9.25 -12.70 2.42
CA VAL A 37 9.54 -13.05 3.81
C VAL A 37 10.44 -14.26 3.82
N TYR A 38 11.59 -14.17 4.48
CA TYR A 38 12.53 -15.27 4.66
C TYR A 38 12.67 -15.64 6.14
N VAL A 39 12.66 -16.92 6.44
CA VAL A 39 12.95 -17.45 7.77
C VAL A 39 14.04 -18.50 7.63
N ASN A 40 15.19 -18.27 8.24
CA ASN A 40 16.37 -19.16 8.18
C ASN A 40 16.71 -19.56 6.73
N GLY A 41 16.78 -18.58 5.82
CA GLY A 41 17.12 -18.79 4.41
C GLY A 41 15.99 -19.38 3.56
N THR A 42 14.81 -19.69 4.12
CA THR A 42 13.68 -20.25 3.38
C THR A 42 12.60 -19.21 3.15
N ALA A 43 12.25 -18.97 1.88
CA ALA A 43 11.19 -18.05 1.52
C ALA A 43 9.80 -18.60 1.90
N ALA A 44 8.95 -17.74 2.48
CA ALA A 44 7.55 -18.05 2.68
C ALA A 44 6.79 -17.92 1.35
N ASN A 45 5.81 -18.79 1.13
CA ASN A 45 4.99 -18.78 -0.08
C ASN A 45 3.55 -18.36 0.25
N PHE A 46 3.11 -17.21 -0.29
CA PHE A 46 1.78 -16.67 -0.11
C PHE A 46 0.90 -16.78 -1.38
N SER A 47 1.26 -17.58 -2.37
CA SER A 47 0.47 -17.78 -3.59
C SER A 47 -0.81 -18.61 -3.40
N GLY A 48 -0.92 -19.34 -2.28
CA GLY A 48 -2.08 -20.17 -2.00
C GLY A 48 -3.38 -19.38 -1.82
N LEU A 49 -4.52 -20.00 -2.19
CA LEU A 49 -5.85 -19.37 -2.12
C LEU A 49 -6.20 -18.83 -0.73
N MET A 50 -5.66 -19.44 0.33
CA MET A 50 -5.91 -19.01 1.71
C MET A 50 -5.37 -17.60 2.02
N TYR A 51 -4.43 -17.09 1.22
CA TYR A 51 -3.81 -15.77 1.40
C TYR A 51 -4.42 -14.69 0.51
N GLN A 52 -5.18 -15.08 -0.52
CA GLN A 52 -5.67 -14.15 -1.55
C GLN A 52 -6.80 -13.26 -1.04
N VAL A 53 -6.77 -11.98 -1.35
CA VAL A 53 -7.80 -10.95 -1.10
C VAL A 53 -8.31 -10.95 0.35
N ARG A 54 -7.39 -11.01 1.32
CA ARG A 54 -7.74 -11.12 2.76
C ARG A 54 -8.27 -9.83 3.37
N ALA A 55 -7.91 -8.69 2.82
CA ALA A 55 -8.39 -7.37 3.23
C ALA A 55 -8.67 -6.51 1.98
N LYS A 56 -9.56 -5.52 2.09
CA LYS A 56 -9.93 -4.65 0.97
C LYS A 56 -8.89 -3.58 0.70
N GLU A 57 -8.27 -3.08 1.77
CA GLU A 57 -7.27 -2.00 1.74
C GLU A 57 -5.89 -2.47 1.29
N VAL A 58 -5.59 -3.77 1.48
CA VAL A 58 -4.30 -4.35 1.12
C VAL A 58 -4.40 -5.87 0.99
N HIS A 59 -3.85 -6.43 -0.07
CA HIS A 59 -3.86 -7.89 -0.28
C HIS A 59 -2.88 -8.34 -1.36
N VAL A 60 -2.71 -9.65 -1.47
CA VAL A 60 -2.19 -10.36 -2.64
C VAL A 60 -3.37 -10.96 -3.41
N GLU A 61 -3.26 -11.07 -4.74
CA GLU A 61 -4.30 -11.61 -5.61
C GLU A 61 -3.73 -12.39 -6.81
N ASP A 62 -4.60 -12.99 -7.63
CA ASP A 62 -4.24 -13.72 -8.86
C ASP A 62 -3.27 -14.89 -8.67
N GLY A 63 -3.16 -15.43 -7.44
CA GLY A 63 -2.19 -16.45 -7.11
C GLY A 63 -0.74 -15.95 -7.04
N ILE A 64 -0.53 -14.63 -7.11
CA ILE A 64 0.78 -13.98 -7.01
C ILE A 64 1.01 -13.64 -5.53
N GLY A 65 1.85 -14.44 -4.86
CA GLY A 65 2.12 -14.29 -3.44
C GLY A 65 3.27 -13.33 -3.11
N GLU A 66 3.79 -12.59 -4.08
CA GLU A 66 4.95 -11.70 -3.93
C GLU A 66 4.64 -10.25 -4.29
N ARG A 67 3.44 -9.96 -4.83
CA ARG A 67 2.96 -8.60 -5.13
C ARG A 67 1.87 -8.19 -4.17
N VAL A 68 2.03 -7.03 -3.57
CA VAL A 68 1.03 -6.38 -2.73
C VAL A 68 0.23 -5.40 -3.56
N HIS A 69 -1.09 -5.48 -3.49
CA HIS A 69 -2.03 -4.48 -3.98
C HIS A 69 -2.46 -3.60 -2.82
N ILE A 70 -2.26 -2.29 -2.93
CA ILE A 70 -2.52 -1.30 -1.86
C ILE A 70 -3.62 -0.35 -2.35
N HIS A 71 -4.78 -0.41 -1.73
CA HIS A 71 -5.98 0.36 -2.10
C HIS A 71 -6.28 1.51 -1.13
N GLN A 72 -5.44 1.71 -0.11
CA GLN A 72 -5.59 2.78 0.87
C GLN A 72 -4.22 3.39 1.21
N GLN A 73 -4.16 4.70 1.35
CA GLN A 73 -2.96 5.38 1.81
C GLN A 73 -2.68 5.07 3.29
N GLY A 74 -1.39 5.04 3.65
CA GLY A 74 -0.98 4.85 5.04
C GLY A 74 -1.02 3.41 5.54
N VAL A 75 -1.24 2.43 4.66
CA VAL A 75 -1.19 1.01 5.03
C VAL A 75 0.22 0.63 5.45
N THR A 76 0.34 0.05 6.65
CA THR A 76 1.62 -0.39 7.18
C THR A 76 1.94 -1.82 6.77
N LEU A 77 3.24 -2.14 6.75
CA LEU A 77 3.73 -3.49 6.48
C LEU A 77 3.21 -4.50 7.53
N GLY A 78 3.17 -4.10 8.81
CA GLY A 78 2.65 -4.95 9.88
C GLY A 78 1.21 -5.34 9.65
N HIS A 79 0.34 -4.38 9.32
CA HIS A 79 -1.06 -4.65 9.00
C HIS A 79 -1.18 -5.61 7.80
N PHE A 80 -0.42 -5.37 6.73
CA PHE A 80 -0.42 -6.28 5.58
C PHE A 80 0.00 -7.69 5.96
N LEU A 81 1.11 -7.85 6.69
CA LEU A 81 1.61 -9.16 7.12
C LEU A 81 0.62 -9.89 8.03
N GLU A 82 -0.10 -9.18 8.91
CA GLU A 82 -1.19 -9.75 9.72
C GLU A 82 -2.31 -10.33 8.85
N THR A 83 -2.65 -9.72 7.73
CA THR A 83 -3.67 -10.26 6.80
C THR A 83 -3.25 -11.60 6.22
N LEU A 84 -1.95 -11.84 6.09
CA LEU A 84 -1.37 -13.12 5.66
C LEU A 84 -1.18 -14.11 6.82
N GLY A 85 -1.50 -13.72 8.07
CA GLY A 85 -1.29 -14.52 9.27
C GLY A 85 0.15 -14.50 9.78
N VAL A 86 1.01 -13.62 9.26
CA VAL A 86 2.37 -13.43 9.76
C VAL A 86 2.31 -12.54 11.00
N GLN A 87 2.94 -12.97 12.08
CA GLN A 87 3.05 -12.20 13.32
C GLN A 87 4.51 -11.84 13.58
N LEU A 88 4.73 -10.59 13.95
CA LEU A 88 6.04 -10.02 14.23
C LEU A 88 6.08 -9.49 15.67
N ASN A 89 7.19 -9.69 16.35
CA ASN A 89 7.53 -8.95 17.58
C ASN A 89 9.05 -8.72 17.66
N GLU A 90 9.52 -8.16 18.77
CA GLU A 90 10.91 -7.76 18.96
C GLU A 90 11.93 -8.92 18.86
N SER A 91 11.50 -10.17 19.00
CA SER A 91 12.39 -11.34 19.03
C SER A 91 11.88 -12.54 18.25
N CYS A 92 10.69 -12.45 17.64
CA CYS A 92 10.07 -13.56 16.96
C CYS A 92 9.41 -13.13 15.64
N ILE A 93 9.41 -14.08 14.70
CA ILE A 93 8.51 -14.10 13.56
C ILE A 93 7.72 -15.42 13.57
N THR A 94 6.42 -15.33 13.33
CA THR A 94 5.58 -16.52 13.09
C THR A 94 5.03 -16.41 11.67
N VAL A 95 5.31 -17.42 10.86
CA VAL A 95 4.82 -17.52 9.48
C VAL A 95 3.92 -18.74 9.37
N PRO A 96 2.71 -18.63 8.79
CA PRO A 96 1.85 -19.78 8.56
C PRO A 96 2.62 -20.90 7.86
N ILE A 97 2.37 -22.15 8.26
CA ILE A 97 3.01 -23.37 7.76
C ILE A 97 4.47 -23.55 8.22
N GLN A 98 5.27 -22.47 8.33
CA GLN A 98 6.65 -22.55 8.82
C GLN A 98 6.74 -22.52 10.35
N GLY A 99 5.73 -21.96 11.04
CA GLY A 99 5.69 -21.85 12.48
C GLY A 99 6.42 -20.64 13.04
N ALA A 100 6.66 -20.66 14.35
CA ALA A 100 7.34 -19.58 15.06
C ALA A 100 8.85 -19.80 15.10
N SER A 101 9.62 -18.74 14.87
CA SER A 101 11.06 -18.66 15.03
C SER A 101 11.40 -17.51 15.96
N CYS A 102 12.04 -17.81 17.10
CA CYS A 102 12.32 -16.87 18.18
C CYS A 102 13.76 -17.04 18.66
N SER A 103 14.56 -16.01 18.61
CA SER A 103 15.88 -15.87 19.23
C SER A 103 16.50 -14.52 18.92
N GLN A 104 16.00 -13.83 17.92
CA GLN A 104 16.48 -12.52 17.47
C GLN A 104 15.35 -11.72 16.84
N ALA A 105 15.56 -10.43 16.62
CA ALA A 105 14.62 -9.58 15.90
C ALA A 105 14.57 -9.95 14.41
N PRO A 106 13.40 -9.96 13.77
CA PRO A 106 13.31 -9.89 12.31
C PRO A 106 13.86 -8.55 11.79
N HIS A 107 14.42 -8.57 10.60
CA HIS A 107 14.96 -7.37 9.93
C HIS A 107 14.13 -6.99 8.73
N LEU A 108 14.01 -5.68 8.50
CA LEU A 108 13.35 -5.09 7.34
C LEU A 108 14.38 -4.41 6.43
N TYR A 109 14.29 -4.71 5.14
CA TYR A 109 14.99 -3.97 4.09
C TYR A 109 13.97 -3.48 3.06
N VAL A 110 14.11 -2.22 2.66
CA VAL A 110 13.27 -1.63 1.61
C VAL A 110 14.18 -1.03 0.55
N ASN A 111 14.02 -1.47 -0.68
CA ASN A 111 14.86 -1.04 -1.80
C ASN A 111 16.37 -1.23 -1.52
N GLY A 112 16.72 -2.30 -0.81
CA GLY A 112 18.09 -2.65 -0.43
C GLY A 112 18.63 -1.93 0.81
N LEU A 113 17.85 -1.03 1.42
CA LEU A 113 18.28 -0.27 2.60
C LEU A 113 17.61 -0.82 3.87
N PRO A 114 18.36 -1.02 4.98
CA PRO A 114 17.78 -1.45 6.24
C PRO A 114 16.83 -0.39 6.82
N ARG A 115 15.74 -0.85 7.43
CA ARG A 115 14.74 -0.04 8.12
C ARG A 115 14.54 -0.52 9.55
N GLN A 116 14.19 0.43 10.43
CA GLN A 116 13.95 0.13 11.84
C GLN A 116 12.45 -0.07 12.14
N GLU A 117 11.59 0.52 11.31
CA GLU A 117 10.13 0.60 11.50
C GLU A 117 9.41 -0.66 10.99
N LEU A 118 9.87 -1.86 11.37
CA LEU A 118 9.43 -3.13 10.80
C LEU A 118 7.90 -3.23 10.60
N GLY A 119 7.11 -3.16 11.66
CA GLY A 119 5.65 -3.22 11.58
C GLY A 119 5.00 -1.90 11.17
N ASP A 120 5.61 -0.79 11.53
CA ASP A 120 5.08 0.57 11.33
C ASP A 120 5.48 1.18 9.98
N TYR A 121 6.32 0.49 9.20
CA TYR A 121 6.72 0.97 7.88
C TYR A 121 5.49 1.13 6.97
N VAL A 122 5.24 2.36 6.51
CA VAL A 122 4.18 2.67 5.55
C VAL A 122 4.67 2.34 4.14
N MET A 123 4.07 1.33 3.52
CA MET A 123 4.45 0.87 2.19
C MET A 123 4.18 1.92 1.12
N GLN A 124 5.11 2.03 0.17
CA GLN A 124 5.05 2.98 -0.94
C GLN A 124 4.93 2.25 -2.29
N ASP A 125 4.46 2.97 -3.29
CA ASP A 125 4.41 2.44 -4.66
C ASP A 125 5.80 2.03 -5.16
N SER A 126 5.87 0.81 -5.68
CA SER A 126 7.08 0.19 -6.25
C SER A 126 8.18 -0.11 -5.23
N ASP A 127 7.86 -0.20 -3.96
CA ASP A 127 8.80 -0.73 -2.97
C ASP A 127 9.16 -2.18 -3.28
N LYS A 128 10.42 -2.53 -3.04
CA LYS A 128 10.91 -3.91 -2.90
C LYS A 128 11.18 -4.16 -1.43
N ILE A 129 10.36 -5.00 -0.81
CA ILE A 129 10.32 -5.21 0.63
C ILE A 129 10.83 -6.61 0.98
N LEU A 130 11.87 -6.68 1.79
CA LEU A 130 12.38 -7.93 2.36
C LEU A 130 12.20 -7.92 3.87
N VAL A 131 11.44 -8.88 4.38
CA VAL A 131 11.45 -9.23 5.80
C VAL A 131 12.26 -10.51 5.94
N THR A 132 13.29 -10.48 6.77
CA THR A 132 14.15 -11.65 6.96
C THR A 132 14.44 -11.92 8.43
N TYR A 133 14.52 -13.18 8.79
CA TYR A 133 14.84 -13.67 10.12
C TYR A 133 15.86 -14.80 10.02
N GLY A 134 16.87 -14.77 10.90
CA GLY A 134 17.89 -15.80 10.96
C GLY A 134 18.96 -15.66 9.90
N GLU A 135 19.46 -16.79 9.41
CA GLU A 135 20.56 -16.85 8.46
C GLU A 135 20.08 -16.59 7.02
N GLY A 136 20.97 -16.01 6.21
CA GLY A 136 20.73 -15.78 4.78
C GLY A 136 21.54 -14.62 4.23
N ASP A 137 21.85 -14.66 2.96
CA ASP A 137 22.48 -13.55 2.24
C ASP A 137 21.42 -12.52 1.85
N ILE A 138 21.51 -11.33 2.45
CA ILE A 138 20.55 -10.25 2.23
C ILE A 138 20.53 -9.79 0.77
N GLN A 139 21.69 -9.77 0.10
CA GLN A 139 21.77 -9.33 -1.29
C GLN A 139 21.10 -10.35 -2.22
N GLU A 140 21.33 -11.64 -1.99
CA GLU A 140 20.69 -12.72 -2.72
C GLU A 140 19.16 -12.71 -2.49
N GLN A 141 18.71 -12.57 -1.24
CA GLN A 141 17.30 -12.49 -0.90
C GLN A 141 16.63 -11.26 -1.54
N MET A 142 17.25 -10.07 -1.49
CA MET A 142 16.75 -8.87 -2.18
C MET A 142 16.71 -9.04 -3.69
N ALA A 143 17.75 -9.61 -4.30
CA ALA A 143 17.81 -9.86 -5.74
C ALA A 143 16.74 -10.85 -6.23
N SER A 144 16.27 -11.73 -5.33
CA SER A 144 15.21 -12.70 -5.63
C SER A 144 13.80 -12.05 -5.73
N ILE A 145 13.61 -10.82 -5.24
CA ILE A 145 12.33 -10.10 -5.32
C ILE A 145 12.16 -9.62 -6.77
N THR A 146 11.18 -10.19 -7.46
CA THR A 146 10.86 -9.82 -8.85
C THR A 146 10.29 -8.42 -8.90
N ASP A 147 10.71 -7.61 -9.87
CA ASP A 147 10.18 -6.25 -10.09
C ASP A 147 8.87 -6.28 -10.88
N MET A 148 7.83 -6.85 -10.28
CA MET A 148 6.51 -6.92 -10.91
C MET A 148 5.73 -5.61 -10.77
N ALA A 149 5.98 -4.84 -9.72
CA ALA A 149 5.33 -3.55 -9.49
C ALA A 149 5.80 -2.50 -10.51
N GLY A 150 7.06 -2.57 -10.97
CA GLY A 150 7.64 -1.68 -11.98
C GLY A 150 7.24 -2.00 -13.42
N GLU A 151 6.97 -3.27 -13.75
CA GLU A 151 6.70 -3.71 -15.14
C GLU A 151 5.47 -3.05 -15.78
N LYS A 152 4.40 -2.79 -15.03
CA LYS A 152 3.18 -2.16 -15.57
C LYS A 152 3.36 -0.70 -15.98
N ARG A 153 4.39 0.01 -15.52
CA ARG A 153 4.67 1.39 -15.97
C ARG A 153 5.23 1.47 -17.40
N GLY A 154 5.90 0.41 -17.86
CA GLY A 154 6.42 0.33 -19.23
C GLY A 154 5.33 0.09 -20.29
N MET A 155 4.17 -0.45 -19.92
CA MET A 155 3.10 -0.82 -20.85
C MET A 155 2.03 0.27 -21.04
N SER A 156 2.03 1.34 -20.24
CA SER A 156 1.06 2.43 -20.33
C SER A 156 1.48 3.60 -21.23
N ASN A 157 2.63 3.50 -21.94
CA ASN A 157 3.15 4.55 -22.82
C ASN A 157 3.20 4.14 -24.31
N GLU A 158 2.40 3.14 -24.73
CA GLU A 158 2.21 2.83 -26.17
C GLU A 158 0.78 3.11 -26.62
#